data_8c7403e97692d7fb846d6c781bf18f12
#
_entry.id   8c7403e97692d7fb846d6c781bf18f12
#
_cell.length_a   1.000
_cell.length_b   1.000
_cell.length_c   1.000
_cell.angle_alpha   90.00
_cell.angle_beta   90.00
_cell.angle_gamma   90.00
#
_symmetry.space_group_name_H-M   'P 1'
#
loop_
_entity.id
_entity.type
_entity.pdbx_description
1 polymer ?
#
loop_
_entity_poly.entity_id
_entity_poly.type
_entity_poly.pdbx_seq_one_letter_code
_entity_poly.pdbx_strand_id
1 'polypeptide(L)'
;RQVQGIFDDQEPETRSYWNYPDTGFWDPERNTREFVAAMSEWREHGLLAITLNLQGGNPRGYSRDQPWYNSAFGTNGSLRVEYLGRLARILDRADELGMAVVLGFFYFGQDERLRDEAAVLEASDRATEWLLEQGYSHVLIEVNNECDVPRYEHEILRPHRVHELIQRVRDLSAETLLIGTSYGGGSVPGENVVRASDFLLLHGNGVSDPERIAAMVRRTRQVPGYRPMPILFNEDDHFDFDQPRNNMRAAIGEYASWGYFDPGANNYQEGYQCPPVNWGINTERKRAFFHQVRELTGASGREAVIHP
;
A
#
# COMPACT_ATOMS: atom_id res chain seq x y z
N ARG A 1 -3.83 1.69 5.18
CA ARG A 1 -3.30 1.08 4.02
C ARG A 1 -4.11 -0.10 3.48
N GLN A 2 -5.02 0.17 2.60
CA GLN A 2 -5.91 -0.84 2.02
C GLN A 2 -6.43 -0.39 0.66
N VAL A 3 -5.68 0.50 0.00
CA VAL A 3 -6.01 1.01 -1.32
C VAL A 3 -5.85 -0.09 -2.35
N GLN A 4 -6.95 -0.50 -3.00
CA GLN A 4 -6.94 -1.77 -3.70
C GLN A 4 -7.81 -1.81 -4.93
N GLY A 5 -7.17 -2.00 -6.06
CA GLY A 5 -7.83 -2.33 -7.32
C GLY A 5 -8.09 -3.82 -7.56
N ILE A 6 -7.60 -4.73 -6.70
CA ILE A 6 -7.63 -6.18 -6.97
C ILE A 6 -8.53 -7.00 -6.04
N PHE A 7 -9.09 -6.41 -5.00
CA PHE A 7 -9.80 -7.14 -3.96
C PHE A 7 -11.05 -7.88 -4.45
N ASP A 8 -11.26 -9.05 -3.88
CA ASP A 8 -12.49 -9.82 -3.99
C ASP A 8 -12.65 -10.69 -2.73
N ASP A 9 -13.83 -10.66 -2.14
CA ASP A 9 -14.15 -11.44 -0.97
C ASP A 9 -14.56 -12.86 -1.37
N GLN A 10 -13.84 -13.85 -0.85
CA GLN A 10 -14.14 -15.26 -1.08
C GLN A 10 -15.20 -15.81 -0.11
N GLU A 11 -15.61 -15.01 0.89
CA GLU A 11 -16.61 -15.40 1.87
C GLU A 11 -18.01 -14.90 1.43
N PRO A 12 -18.93 -15.81 1.06
CA PRO A 12 -20.26 -15.42 0.55
C PRO A 12 -21.08 -14.57 1.55
N GLU A 13 -20.90 -14.82 2.84
CA GLU A 13 -21.68 -14.16 3.90
C GLU A 13 -21.28 -12.68 4.06
N THR A 14 -20.05 -12.34 3.76
CA THR A 14 -19.53 -10.96 3.90
C THR A 14 -19.38 -10.21 2.59
N ARG A 15 -19.54 -10.89 1.46
CA ARG A 15 -19.39 -10.31 0.12
C ARG A 15 -20.27 -9.08 -0.11
N SER A 16 -21.46 -9.02 0.51
CA SER A 16 -22.34 -7.85 0.45
C SER A 16 -21.80 -6.58 1.11
N TYR A 17 -20.79 -6.69 1.97
CA TYR A 17 -20.14 -5.51 2.57
C TYR A 17 -19.37 -4.66 1.55
N TRP A 18 -19.04 -5.24 0.41
CA TRP A 18 -18.32 -4.60 -0.69
C TRP A 18 -19.25 -4.02 -1.77
N ASN A 19 -20.57 -4.11 -1.58
CA ASN A 19 -21.53 -3.69 -2.60
C ASN A 19 -21.38 -2.22 -2.96
N TYR A 20 -21.40 -1.94 -4.26
CA TYR A 20 -21.45 -0.59 -4.80
C TYR A 20 -22.77 0.09 -4.42
N PRO A 21 -22.74 1.37 -4.00
CA PRO A 21 -23.97 2.10 -3.63
C PRO A 21 -24.97 2.28 -4.75
N ASP A 22 -24.50 2.32 -6.01
CA ASP A 22 -25.34 2.56 -7.20
C ASP A 22 -26.01 1.31 -7.73
N THR A 23 -25.38 0.14 -7.60
CA THR A 23 -25.90 -1.12 -8.14
C THR A 23 -26.42 -2.07 -7.07
N GLY A 24 -25.98 -1.92 -5.82
CA GLY A 24 -26.36 -2.79 -4.73
C GLY A 24 -25.68 -4.17 -4.75
N PHE A 25 -24.65 -4.36 -5.59
CA PHE A 25 -23.84 -5.60 -5.58
C PHE A 25 -22.35 -5.30 -5.83
N TRP A 26 -21.50 -6.25 -5.44
CA TRP A 26 -20.05 -6.17 -5.61
C TRP A 26 -19.64 -6.73 -6.98
N ASP A 27 -18.77 -5.97 -7.66
CA ASP A 27 -18.15 -6.38 -8.93
C ASP A 27 -16.63 -6.09 -8.88
N PRO A 28 -15.77 -7.11 -8.63
CA PRO A 28 -14.33 -6.94 -8.56
C PRO A 28 -13.71 -6.53 -9.90
N GLU A 29 -14.30 -6.92 -11.02
CA GLU A 29 -13.80 -6.55 -12.34
C GLU A 29 -14.09 -5.07 -12.65
N ARG A 30 -15.26 -4.57 -12.22
CA ARG A 30 -15.58 -3.14 -12.26
C ARG A 30 -14.58 -2.34 -11.44
N ASN A 31 -14.29 -2.80 -10.21
CA ASN A 31 -13.33 -2.14 -9.32
C ASN A 31 -11.96 -1.99 -9.98
N THR A 32 -11.41 -3.07 -10.53
CA THR A 32 -10.11 -3.02 -11.23
C THR A 32 -10.15 -2.11 -12.45
N ARG A 33 -11.19 -2.20 -13.26
CA ARG A 33 -11.35 -1.37 -14.46
C ARG A 33 -11.42 0.13 -14.14
N GLU A 34 -12.18 0.51 -13.12
CA GLU A 34 -12.30 1.89 -12.68
C GLU A 34 -10.99 2.41 -12.06
N PHE A 35 -10.30 1.56 -11.28
CA PHE A 35 -8.97 1.87 -10.73
C PHE A 35 -7.96 2.16 -11.85
N VAL A 36 -7.82 1.26 -12.82
CA VAL A 36 -6.91 1.41 -13.95
C VAL A 36 -7.22 2.67 -14.77
N ALA A 37 -8.50 2.98 -14.98
CA ALA A 37 -8.93 4.17 -15.70
C ALA A 37 -8.53 5.47 -14.97
N ALA A 38 -8.59 5.49 -13.63
CA ALA A 38 -8.24 6.67 -12.83
C ALA A 38 -6.71 6.94 -12.77
N MET A 39 -5.87 5.93 -12.97
CA MET A 39 -4.41 6.07 -12.82
C MET A 39 -3.81 7.15 -13.71
N SER A 40 -4.34 7.36 -14.92
CA SER A 40 -3.86 8.42 -15.82
C SER A 40 -4.03 9.81 -15.23
N GLU A 41 -5.23 10.09 -14.69
CA GLU A 41 -5.53 11.36 -14.05
C GLU A 41 -4.64 11.59 -12.82
N TRP A 42 -4.43 10.56 -12.00
CA TRP A 42 -3.51 10.66 -10.85
C TRP A 42 -2.08 10.98 -11.29
N ARG A 43 -1.60 10.33 -12.36
CA ARG A 43 -0.25 10.56 -12.88
C ARG A 43 -0.09 11.96 -13.46
N GLU A 44 -1.09 12.47 -14.17
CA GLU A 44 -1.11 13.85 -14.68
C GLU A 44 -1.05 14.89 -13.55
N HIS A 45 -1.59 14.56 -12.39
CA HIS A 45 -1.48 15.38 -11.18
C HIS A 45 -0.15 15.18 -10.42
N GLY A 46 0.77 14.38 -10.95
CA GLY A 46 2.11 14.20 -10.37
C GLY A 46 2.24 13.05 -9.39
N LEU A 47 1.22 12.17 -9.25
CA LEU A 47 1.36 10.97 -8.41
C LEU A 47 2.38 10.01 -9.04
N LEU A 48 3.35 9.56 -8.23
CA LEU A 48 4.47 8.75 -8.71
C LEU A 48 4.39 7.28 -8.27
N ALA A 49 3.57 6.98 -7.27
CA ALA A 49 3.43 5.62 -6.75
C ALA A 49 2.04 5.37 -6.19
N ILE A 50 1.68 4.10 -6.16
CA ILE A 50 0.47 3.58 -5.49
C ILE A 50 0.84 2.42 -4.58
N THR A 51 -0.06 2.10 -3.65
CA THR A 51 0.08 0.92 -2.79
C THR A 51 -1.05 -0.07 -3.08
N LEU A 52 -0.70 -1.33 -3.24
CA LEU A 52 -1.62 -2.46 -3.40
C LEU A 52 -1.30 -3.53 -2.37
N ASN A 53 -2.27 -4.40 -2.04
CA ASN A 53 -2.03 -5.56 -1.18
C ASN A 53 -2.59 -6.83 -1.81
N LEU A 54 -1.91 -7.96 -1.57
CA LEU A 54 -2.39 -9.29 -1.93
C LEU A 54 -3.37 -9.87 -0.90
N GLN A 55 -3.31 -9.37 0.35
CA GLN A 55 -4.29 -9.65 1.41
C GLN A 55 -4.80 -8.37 2.03
N GLY A 56 -5.94 -8.43 2.70
CA GLY A 56 -6.45 -7.34 3.53
C GLY A 56 -7.84 -6.89 3.14
N GLY A 57 -8.11 -5.62 3.34
CA GLY A 57 -9.42 -5.03 3.10
C GLY A 57 -10.20 -4.80 4.39
N ASN A 58 -10.91 -3.69 4.42
CA ASN A 58 -11.78 -3.35 5.51
C ASN A 58 -12.97 -2.51 5.01
N PRO A 59 -14.00 -3.13 4.42
CA PRO A 59 -15.13 -2.43 3.83
C PRO A 59 -15.94 -1.62 4.85
N ARG A 60 -15.68 -1.83 6.15
CA ARG A 60 -16.35 -1.13 7.26
C ARG A 60 -15.47 -0.09 7.95
N GLY A 61 -14.25 0.18 7.46
CA GLY A 61 -13.28 1.07 8.09
C GLY A 61 -12.84 0.61 9.49
N TYR A 62 -11.57 0.46 9.77
CA TYR A 62 -10.95 0.09 11.07
C TYR A 62 -11.73 -0.93 11.94
N SER A 63 -12.32 -1.96 11.33
CA SER A 63 -12.99 -3.03 12.07
C SER A 63 -11.96 -3.96 12.72
N ARG A 64 -12.18 -4.33 13.98
CA ARG A 64 -11.37 -5.35 14.66
C ARG A 64 -11.64 -6.73 14.08
N ASP A 65 -12.90 -7.01 13.75
CA ASP A 65 -13.30 -8.27 13.16
C ASP A 65 -13.17 -8.18 11.66
N GLN A 66 -12.48 -9.13 11.05
CA GLN A 66 -12.30 -9.25 9.61
C GLN A 66 -12.86 -10.60 9.14
N PRO A 67 -14.18 -10.75 9.13
CA PRO A 67 -14.82 -12.03 8.78
C PRO A 67 -14.74 -12.38 7.29
N TRP A 68 -14.40 -11.40 6.44
CA TRP A 68 -14.19 -11.60 5.01
C TRP A 68 -12.93 -12.42 4.72
N TYR A 69 -12.93 -13.08 3.59
CA TYR A 69 -11.75 -13.78 3.09
C TYR A 69 -11.25 -13.10 1.81
N ASN A 70 -10.40 -12.10 1.98
CA ASN A 70 -9.82 -11.33 0.88
C ASN A 70 -8.32 -11.58 0.81
N SER A 71 -7.93 -12.54 -0.02
CA SER A 71 -6.55 -12.98 -0.15
C SER A 71 -6.29 -13.49 -1.57
N ALA A 72 -5.19 -13.02 -2.17
CA ALA A 72 -4.67 -13.56 -3.42
C ALA A 72 -4.06 -14.96 -3.23
N PHE A 73 -3.98 -15.44 -1.99
CA PHE A 73 -3.41 -16.73 -1.65
C PHE A 73 -4.49 -17.76 -1.29
N GLY A 74 -4.31 -19.00 -1.74
CA GLY A 74 -4.99 -20.15 -1.18
C GLY A 74 -4.38 -20.55 0.16
N THR A 75 -5.05 -21.44 0.92
CA THR A 75 -4.64 -21.86 2.26
C THR A 75 -3.25 -22.49 2.34
N ASN A 76 -2.75 -23.03 1.24
CA ASN A 76 -1.42 -23.64 1.09
C ASN A 76 -0.37 -22.71 0.47
N GLY A 77 -0.66 -21.41 0.30
CA GLY A 77 0.23 -20.46 -0.34
C GLY A 77 0.15 -20.40 -1.87
N SER A 78 -0.73 -21.19 -2.51
CA SER A 78 -0.95 -21.08 -3.97
C SER A 78 -1.55 -19.74 -4.35
N LEU A 79 -1.20 -19.25 -5.55
CA LEU A 79 -1.73 -17.98 -6.06
C LEU A 79 -3.11 -18.16 -6.69
N ARG A 80 -4.02 -17.23 -6.47
CA ARG A 80 -5.34 -17.16 -7.10
C ARG A 80 -5.27 -16.40 -8.42
N VAL A 81 -5.53 -17.10 -9.50
CA VAL A 81 -5.36 -16.58 -10.88
C VAL A 81 -6.17 -15.32 -11.12
N GLU A 82 -7.38 -15.22 -10.58
CA GLU A 82 -8.27 -14.07 -10.74
C GLU A 82 -7.69 -12.80 -10.11
N TYR A 83 -7.07 -12.93 -8.92
CA TYR A 83 -6.39 -11.81 -8.27
C TYR A 83 -5.17 -11.36 -9.07
N LEU A 84 -4.35 -12.30 -9.54
CA LEU A 84 -3.16 -11.99 -10.33
C LEU A 84 -3.52 -11.38 -11.68
N GLY A 85 -4.60 -11.82 -12.32
CA GLY A 85 -5.08 -11.22 -13.57
C GLY A 85 -5.54 -9.75 -13.38
N ARG A 86 -6.12 -9.42 -12.22
CA ARG A 86 -6.43 -8.03 -11.87
C ARG A 86 -5.18 -7.23 -11.52
N LEU A 87 -4.24 -7.85 -10.78
CA LEU A 87 -2.96 -7.23 -10.44
C LEU A 87 -2.16 -6.90 -11.70
N ALA A 88 -2.02 -7.84 -12.63
CA ALA A 88 -1.29 -7.65 -13.88
C ALA A 88 -1.77 -6.39 -14.62
N ARG A 89 -3.08 -6.21 -14.79
CA ARG A 89 -3.64 -5.02 -15.47
C ARG A 89 -3.26 -3.71 -14.79
N ILE A 90 -3.13 -3.69 -13.47
CA ILE A 90 -2.71 -2.50 -12.73
C ILE A 90 -1.21 -2.30 -12.87
N LEU A 91 -0.40 -3.36 -12.76
CA LEU A 91 1.06 -3.28 -12.91
C LEU A 91 1.45 -2.86 -14.33
N ASP A 92 0.82 -3.44 -15.35
CA ASP A 92 1.03 -3.03 -16.75
C ASP A 92 0.73 -1.54 -16.93
N ARG A 93 -0.40 -1.07 -16.36
CA ARG A 93 -0.75 0.35 -16.45
C ARG A 93 0.19 1.24 -15.67
N ALA A 94 0.68 0.80 -14.52
CA ALA A 94 1.66 1.54 -13.73
C ALA A 94 2.98 1.70 -14.52
N ASP A 95 3.44 0.63 -15.15
CA ASP A 95 4.65 0.66 -15.99
C ASP A 95 4.50 1.63 -17.17
N GLU A 96 3.40 1.55 -17.92
CA GLU A 96 3.09 2.48 -19.02
C GLU A 96 3.11 3.96 -18.58
N LEU A 97 2.67 4.24 -17.36
CA LEU A 97 2.60 5.59 -16.79
C LEU A 97 3.88 6.03 -16.06
N GLY A 98 4.90 5.15 -15.96
CA GLY A 98 6.11 5.40 -15.18
C GLY A 98 5.81 5.61 -13.69
N MET A 99 4.94 4.78 -13.12
CA MET A 99 4.57 4.78 -11.70
C MET A 99 5.16 3.56 -11.00
N ALA A 100 5.66 3.75 -9.79
CA ALA A 100 6.04 2.64 -8.92
C ALA A 100 4.83 2.07 -8.16
N VAL A 101 4.92 0.81 -7.77
CA VAL A 101 3.90 0.14 -6.96
C VAL A 101 4.52 -0.45 -5.71
N VAL A 102 4.02 -0.07 -4.52
CA VAL A 102 4.31 -0.78 -3.28
C VAL A 102 3.31 -1.92 -3.15
N LEU A 103 3.76 -3.15 -3.25
CA LEU A 103 2.92 -4.35 -3.18
C LEU A 103 3.10 -5.03 -1.83
N GLY A 104 2.07 -4.98 -0.99
CA GLY A 104 2.02 -5.68 0.28
C GLY A 104 1.60 -7.15 0.10
N PHE A 105 2.34 -8.08 0.72
CA PHE A 105 2.00 -9.49 0.63
C PHE A 105 0.98 -9.88 1.69
N PHE A 106 1.32 -9.74 2.97
CA PHE A 106 0.48 -10.23 4.07
C PHE A 106 -0.15 -9.09 4.88
N TYR A 107 -1.32 -9.39 5.45
CA TYR A 107 -2.07 -8.46 6.27
C TYR A 107 -2.62 -9.18 7.50
N PHE A 108 -2.51 -8.56 8.68
CA PHE A 108 -3.08 -9.10 9.92
C PHE A 108 -4.60 -9.27 9.81
N GLY A 109 -5.13 -10.33 10.37
CA GLY A 109 -6.55 -10.68 10.23
C GLY A 109 -6.91 -11.35 8.89
N GLN A 110 -5.90 -11.62 8.05
CA GLN A 110 -6.01 -12.44 6.83
C GLN A 110 -4.89 -13.49 6.75
N ASP A 111 -3.80 -13.33 7.50
CA ASP A 111 -2.70 -14.29 7.54
C ASP A 111 -3.15 -15.65 8.14
N GLU A 112 -4.13 -15.67 9.03
CA GLU A 112 -4.76 -16.88 9.57
C GLU A 112 -5.48 -17.73 8.50
N ARG A 113 -5.69 -17.20 7.30
CA ARG A 113 -6.20 -17.96 6.15
C ARG A 113 -5.14 -18.84 5.49
N LEU A 114 -3.87 -18.65 5.86
CA LEU A 114 -2.77 -19.56 5.49
C LEU A 114 -2.64 -20.65 6.56
N ARG A 115 -2.51 -21.88 6.13
CA ARG A 115 -2.58 -23.08 6.99
C ARG A 115 -1.51 -23.12 8.08
N ASP A 116 -0.29 -22.69 7.75
CA ASP A 116 0.89 -22.76 8.58
C ASP A 116 1.99 -21.81 8.07
N GLU A 117 3.11 -21.69 8.81
CA GLU A 117 4.24 -20.86 8.40
C GLU A 117 4.85 -21.31 7.07
N ALA A 118 4.83 -22.61 6.76
CA ALA A 118 5.32 -23.09 5.48
C ALA A 118 4.47 -22.56 4.32
N ALA A 119 3.16 -22.42 4.51
CA ALA A 119 2.28 -21.81 3.51
C ALA A 119 2.53 -20.28 3.37
N VAL A 120 2.94 -19.59 4.42
CA VAL A 120 3.38 -18.19 4.33
C VAL A 120 4.65 -18.07 3.49
N LEU A 121 5.64 -18.91 3.73
CA LEU A 121 6.87 -18.93 2.94
C LEU A 121 6.61 -19.27 1.48
N GLU A 122 5.81 -20.29 1.21
CA GLU A 122 5.39 -20.67 -0.14
C GLU A 122 4.64 -19.55 -0.87
N ALA A 123 3.73 -18.83 -0.17
CA ALA A 123 3.00 -17.71 -0.72
C ALA A 123 3.93 -16.55 -1.11
N SER A 124 4.92 -16.25 -0.27
CA SER A 124 5.90 -15.20 -0.57
C SER A 124 6.80 -15.56 -1.73
N ASP A 125 7.25 -16.80 -1.80
CA ASP A 125 8.09 -17.29 -2.90
C ASP A 125 7.33 -17.23 -4.23
N ARG A 126 6.13 -17.78 -4.29
CA ARG A 126 5.31 -17.77 -5.52
C ARG A 126 4.95 -16.38 -5.98
N ALA A 127 4.61 -15.46 -5.06
CA ALA A 127 4.34 -14.06 -5.42
C ALA A 127 5.58 -13.39 -6.00
N THR A 128 6.75 -13.63 -5.42
CA THR A 128 8.02 -13.09 -5.89
C THR A 128 8.40 -13.67 -7.25
N GLU A 129 8.33 -14.99 -7.41
CA GLU A 129 8.59 -15.68 -8.68
C GLU A 129 7.67 -15.17 -9.79
N TRP A 130 6.38 -15.01 -9.51
CA TRP A 130 5.43 -14.48 -10.47
C TRP A 130 5.80 -13.05 -10.92
N LEU A 131 6.20 -12.16 -10.00
CA LEU A 131 6.65 -10.81 -10.36
C LEU A 131 7.88 -10.85 -11.27
N LEU A 132 8.83 -11.73 -11.00
CA LEU A 132 10.05 -11.90 -11.79
C LEU A 132 9.74 -12.48 -13.18
N GLU A 133 8.89 -13.51 -13.26
CA GLU A 133 8.46 -14.12 -14.52
C GLU A 133 7.73 -13.13 -15.44
N GLN A 134 6.95 -12.21 -14.86
CA GLN A 134 6.28 -11.14 -15.62
C GLN A 134 7.23 -9.98 -15.96
N GLY A 135 8.42 -9.90 -15.37
CA GLY A 135 9.40 -8.83 -15.61
C GLY A 135 9.09 -7.49 -14.94
N TYR A 136 8.27 -7.49 -13.87
CA TYR A 136 7.90 -6.26 -13.15
C TYR A 136 9.04 -5.75 -12.27
N SER A 137 9.76 -4.73 -12.73
CA SER A 137 10.89 -4.10 -12.00
C SER A 137 10.52 -2.82 -11.25
N HIS A 138 9.33 -2.27 -11.47
CA HIS A 138 8.81 -1.05 -10.83
C HIS A 138 8.03 -1.33 -9.54
N VAL A 139 8.12 -2.56 -9.02
CA VAL A 139 7.43 -3.02 -7.81
C VAL A 139 8.39 -3.02 -6.63
N LEU A 140 7.97 -2.41 -5.52
CA LEU A 140 8.60 -2.48 -4.21
C LEU A 140 7.77 -3.43 -3.34
N ILE A 141 8.39 -4.42 -2.72
CA ILE A 141 7.67 -5.41 -1.92
C ILE A 141 7.65 -4.99 -0.45
N GLU A 142 6.45 -4.93 0.12
CA GLU A 142 6.26 -4.90 1.55
C GLU A 142 5.81 -6.30 1.99
N VAL A 143 6.70 -7.03 2.69
CA VAL A 143 6.40 -8.43 3.04
C VAL A 143 5.16 -8.56 3.90
N ASN A 144 4.89 -7.61 4.81
CA ASN A 144 3.61 -7.53 5.51
C ASN A 144 3.34 -6.13 6.05
N ASN A 145 2.06 -5.81 6.21
CA ASN A 145 1.60 -4.55 6.76
C ASN A 145 1.67 -4.54 8.30
N GLU A 146 2.32 -3.52 8.89
CA GLU A 146 2.36 -3.31 10.35
C GLU A 146 2.74 -4.57 11.13
N CYS A 147 3.97 -5.03 10.95
CA CYS A 147 4.45 -6.29 11.52
C CYS A 147 4.35 -6.36 13.06
N ASP A 148 4.25 -5.22 13.74
CA ASP A 148 4.12 -5.10 15.21
C ASP A 148 2.67 -5.19 15.72
N VAL A 149 1.68 -5.32 14.83
CA VAL A 149 0.29 -5.56 15.25
C VAL A 149 0.16 -6.96 15.86
N PRO A 150 -0.36 -7.09 17.09
CA PRO A 150 -0.40 -8.37 17.81
C PRO A 150 -1.26 -9.46 17.18
N ARG A 151 -2.08 -9.11 16.15
CA ARG A 151 -3.02 -10.02 15.48
C ARG A 151 -2.39 -11.01 14.51
N TYR A 152 -1.12 -10.85 14.13
CA TYR A 152 -0.47 -11.86 13.30
C TYR A 152 -0.41 -13.21 14.02
N GLU A 153 -0.89 -14.27 13.38
CA GLU A 153 -0.80 -15.63 13.91
C GLU A 153 0.57 -16.25 13.65
N HIS A 154 1.14 -15.99 12.48
CA HIS A 154 2.41 -16.59 12.08
C HIS A 154 3.61 -15.78 12.59
N GLU A 155 4.49 -16.45 13.37
CA GLU A 155 5.65 -15.81 14.01
C GLU A 155 6.61 -15.17 13.01
N ILE A 156 6.74 -15.71 11.80
CA ILE A 156 7.60 -15.17 10.73
C ILE A 156 7.15 -13.76 10.27
N LEU A 157 5.90 -13.37 10.52
CA LEU A 157 5.34 -12.07 10.19
C LEU A 157 5.50 -11.03 11.31
N ARG A 158 6.01 -11.44 12.50
CA ARG A 158 6.16 -10.58 13.67
C ARG A 158 7.49 -9.84 13.70
N PRO A 159 7.62 -8.72 14.43
CA PRO A 159 8.80 -7.84 14.40
C PRO A 159 10.12 -8.55 14.63
N HIS A 160 10.16 -9.57 15.51
CA HIS A 160 11.39 -10.26 15.87
C HIS A 160 11.89 -11.22 14.80
N ARG A 161 11.03 -11.63 13.82
CA ARG A 161 11.38 -12.59 12.77
C ARG A 161 11.16 -12.09 11.34
N VAL A 162 10.39 -11.03 11.13
CA VAL A 162 10.02 -10.56 9.78
C VAL A 162 11.23 -10.25 8.89
N HIS A 163 12.37 -9.93 9.49
CA HIS A 163 13.63 -9.74 8.76
C HIS A 163 14.11 -11.01 8.04
N GLU A 164 13.77 -12.20 8.56
CA GLU A 164 14.05 -13.49 7.89
C GLU A 164 13.28 -13.59 6.58
N LEU A 165 12.01 -13.16 6.58
CA LEU A 165 11.17 -13.13 5.38
C LEU A 165 11.65 -12.07 4.37
N ILE A 166 12.04 -10.88 4.84
CA ILE A 166 12.65 -9.84 4.00
C ILE A 166 13.88 -10.40 3.27
N GLN A 167 14.78 -11.08 4.01
CA GLN A 167 15.98 -11.65 3.43
C GLN A 167 15.66 -12.76 2.42
N ARG A 168 14.71 -13.64 2.75
CA ARG A 168 14.26 -14.71 1.83
C ARG A 168 13.78 -14.15 0.49
N VAL A 169 12.90 -13.15 0.51
CA VAL A 169 12.35 -12.53 -0.71
C VAL A 169 13.46 -11.82 -1.50
N ARG A 170 14.40 -11.16 -0.81
CA ARG A 170 15.55 -10.53 -1.44
C ARG A 170 16.44 -11.56 -2.15
N ASP A 171 16.79 -12.66 -1.47
CA ASP A 171 17.64 -13.72 -2.04
C ASP A 171 16.97 -14.36 -3.26
N LEU A 172 15.67 -14.63 -3.17
CA LEU A 172 14.90 -15.19 -4.27
C LEU A 172 14.83 -14.24 -5.47
N SER A 173 14.70 -12.94 -5.23
CA SER A 173 14.70 -11.93 -6.30
C SER A 173 16.09 -11.61 -6.84
N ALA A 174 17.15 -12.24 -6.35
CA ALA A 174 18.54 -11.93 -6.68
C ALA A 174 18.82 -10.41 -6.63
N GLU A 175 18.28 -9.74 -5.59
CA GLU A 175 18.39 -8.29 -5.34
C GLU A 175 17.82 -7.40 -6.47
N THR A 176 16.96 -7.94 -7.33
CA THR A 176 16.34 -7.16 -8.43
C THR A 176 15.13 -6.36 -7.98
N LEU A 177 14.49 -6.75 -6.87
CA LEU A 177 13.37 -6.04 -6.27
C LEU A 177 13.79 -5.40 -4.93
N LEU A 178 13.16 -4.29 -4.57
CA LEU A 178 13.38 -3.63 -3.28
C LEU A 178 12.38 -4.17 -2.26
N ILE A 179 12.87 -4.56 -1.08
CA ILE A 179 12.09 -5.25 -0.07
C ILE A 179 12.09 -4.48 1.24
N GLY A 180 10.93 -4.42 1.89
CA GLY A 180 10.78 -3.80 3.22
C GLY A 180 9.52 -4.31 3.93
N THR A 181 9.22 -3.70 5.07
CA THR A 181 7.99 -3.90 5.84
C THR A 181 7.65 -2.63 6.61
N SER A 182 6.43 -2.53 7.14
CA SER A 182 5.98 -1.40 7.96
C SER A 182 5.75 -1.78 9.42
N TYR A 183 5.69 -0.76 10.26
CA TYR A 183 5.23 -0.79 11.65
C TYR A 183 3.96 0.06 11.76
N GLY A 184 3.17 -0.20 12.80
CA GLY A 184 1.94 0.53 13.09
C GLY A 184 2.14 2.03 13.30
N GLY A 185 1.04 2.78 13.18
CA GLY A 185 1.03 4.24 13.21
C GLY A 185 1.82 4.88 14.35
N GLY A 186 2.67 5.85 14.02
CA GLY A 186 3.53 6.55 14.99
C GLY A 186 4.77 5.79 15.45
N SER A 187 4.95 4.56 15.00
CA SER A 187 6.09 3.70 15.35
C SER A 187 7.32 3.96 14.46
N VAL A 188 8.49 3.54 14.98
CA VAL A 188 9.76 3.56 14.25
C VAL A 188 10.26 2.12 14.14
N PRO A 189 10.73 1.67 12.97
CA PRO A 189 11.14 0.28 12.77
C PRO A 189 12.30 -0.13 13.67
N GLY A 190 12.31 -1.42 14.06
CA GLY A 190 13.39 -2.01 14.85
C GLY A 190 14.68 -2.21 14.04
N GLU A 191 15.81 -2.39 14.75
CA GLU A 191 17.14 -2.53 14.15
C GLU A 191 17.23 -3.68 13.13
N ASN A 192 16.64 -4.85 13.43
CA ASN A 192 16.66 -6.00 12.54
C ASN A 192 15.94 -5.73 11.20
N VAL A 193 14.83 -4.99 11.23
CA VAL A 193 14.10 -4.57 10.04
C VAL A 193 14.88 -3.52 9.25
N VAL A 194 15.44 -2.52 9.93
CA VAL A 194 16.26 -1.48 9.29
C VAL A 194 17.48 -2.08 8.57
N ARG A 195 18.15 -3.06 9.18
CA ARG A 195 19.30 -3.75 8.56
C ARG A 195 18.92 -4.59 7.35
N ALA A 196 17.74 -5.24 7.41
CA ALA A 196 17.30 -6.15 6.36
C ALA A 196 16.64 -5.44 5.18
N SER A 197 16.07 -4.25 5.35
CA SER A 197 15.25 -3.57 4.34
C SER A 197 16.08 -2.77 3.32
N ASP A 198 15.53 -2.61 2.11
CA ASP A 198 16.06 -1.73 1.05
C ASP A 198 15.39 -0.36 1.06
N PHE A 199 14.21 -0.25 1.63
CA PHE A 199 13.47 0.99 1.90
C PHE A 199 12.65 0.80 3.18
N LEU A 200 12.26 1.90 3.81
CA LEU A 200 11.53 1.86 5.07
C LEU A 200 10.15 2.46 4.90
N LEU A 201 9.15 1.76 5.43
CA LEU A 201 7.77 2.21 5.45
C LEU A 201 7.40 2.67 6.85
N LEU A 202 6.85 3.87 6.93
CA LEU A 202 6.32 4.48 8.14
C LEU A 202 4.82 4.73 7.97
N HIS A 203 4.09 4.68 9.07
CA HIS A 203 2.67 5.04 9.11
C HIS A 203 2.46 6.24 10.01
N GLY A 204 1.79 7.25 9.48
CA GLY A 204 1.42 8.48 10.19
C GLY A 204 0.09 8.40 10.94
N ASN A 205 -0.59 7.26 10.87
CA ASN A 205 -1.90 7.06 11.47
C ASN A 205 -1.91 7.43 12.96
N GLY A 206 -2.88 8.27 13.36
CA GLY A 206 -2.97 8.75 14.72
C GLY A 206 -1.92 9.81 15.13
N VAL A 207 -1.09 10.29 14.20
CA VAL A 207 -0.09 11.34 14.45
C VAL A 207 -0.54 12.65 13.83
N SER A 208 -1.24 13.48 14.61
CA SER A 208 -1.81 14.75 14.13
C SER A 208 -0.83 15.93 14.13
N ASP A 209 0.32 15.80 14.79
CA ASP A 209 1.34 16.87 14.84
C ASP A 209 2.39 16.64 13.72
N PRO A 210 2.49 17.54 12.73
CA PRO A 210 3.48 17.45 11.65
C PRO A 210 4.93 17.40 12.14
N GLU A 211 5.25 18.00 13.29
CA GLU A 211 6.61 17.91 13.85
C GLU A 211 6.94 16.48 14.33
N ARG A 212 5.95 15.74 14.81
CA ARG A 212 6.13 14.33 15.15
C ARG A 212 6.38 13.47 13.91
N ILE A 213 5.75 13.77 12.78
CA ILE A 213 6.04 13.12 11.48
C ILE A 213 7.49 13.36 11.08
N ALA A 214 7.96 14.62 11.12
CA ALA A 214 9.35 14.95 10.85
C ALA A 214 10.31 14.22 11.84
N ALA A 215 9.95 14.21 13.13
CA ALA A 215 10.74 13.51 14.15
C ALA A 215 10.79 11.99 13.93
N MET A 216 9.74 11.36 13.41
CA MET A 216 9.76 9.93 13.07
C MET A 216 10.82 9.64 12.01
N VAL A 217 10.94 10.46 10.96
CA VAL A 217 11.97 10.31 9.92
C VAL A 217 13.36 10.45 10.53
N ARG A 218 13.59 11.50 11.34
CA ARG A 218 14.90 11.71 12.01
C ARG A 218 15.26 10.56 12.94
N ARG A 219 14.31 10.05 13.73
CA ARG A 219 14.51 8.91 14.63
C ARG A 219 14.79 7.63 13.86
N THR A 220 14.11 7.40 12.74
CA THR A 220 14.37 6.24 11.87
C THR A 220 15.81 6.23 11.37
N ARG A 221 16.34 7.40 11.00
CA ARG A 221 17.76 7.53 10.59
C ARG A 221 18.76 7.30 11.72
N GLN A 222 18.31 7.35 12.97
CA GLN A 222 19.15 7.09 14.16
C GLN A 222 19.11 5.63 14.62
N VAL A 223 18.24 4.79 14.03
CA VAL A 223 18.18 3.36 14.37
C VAL A 223 19.51 2.69 14.00
N PRO A 224 20.10 1.88 14.90
CA PRO A 224 21.35 1.18 14.61
C PRO A 224 21.24 0.35 13.31
N GLY A 225 22.24 0.46 12.46
CA GLY A 225 22.26 -0.21 11.16
C GLY A 225 21.56 0.52 10.03
N TYR A 226 21.01 1.72 10.29
CA TYR A 226 20.51 2.56 9.21
C TYR A 226 21.63 2.91 8.22
N ARG A 227 21.29 2.83 6.94
CA ARG A 227 22.08 3.35 5.81
C ARG A 227 21.19 4.27 4.98
N PRO A 228 21.73 5.22 4.19
CA PRO A 228 20.93 6.03 3.30
C PRO A 228 20.06 5.16 2.39
N MET A 229 18.73 5.23 2.58
CA MET A 229 17.73 4.50 1.83
C MET A 229 16.42 5.28 1.78
N PRO A 230 15.50 5.01 0.83
CA PRO A 230 14.20 5.65 0.78
C PRO A 230 13.39 5.41 2.05
N ILE A 231 12.71 6.47 2.52
CA ILE A 231 11.71 6.41 3.60
C ILE A 231 10.39 6.89 3.03
N LEU A 232 9.33 6.13 3.22
CA LEU A 232 7.99 6.41 2.71
C LEU A 232 6.96 6.34 3.84
N PHE A 233 6.17 7.39 4.00
CA PHE A 233 4.88 7.27 4.68
C PHE A 233 3.87 6.77 3.65
N ASN A 234 3.59 5.49 3.62
CA ASN A 234 2.61 4.93 2.69
C ASN A 234 1.19 4.87 3.27
N GLU A 235 1.04 5.34 4.51
CA GLU A 235 -0.23 5.39 5.23
C GLU A 235 -0.25 6.53 6.24
N ASP A 236 -1.13 7.53 6.02
CA ASP A 236 -1.38 8.63 6.95
C ASP A 236 -2.83 9.10 6.80
N ASP A 237 -3.53 9.23 7.92
CA ASP A 237 -4.96 9.56 8.01
C ASP A 237 -5.22 11.04 8.37
N HIS A 238 -4.27 11.93 8.09
CA HIS A 238 -4.38 13.37 8.35
C HIS A 238 -4.36 14.17 7.05
N PHE A 239 -5.38 15.03 6.85
CA PHE A 239 -5.75 15.62 5.57
C PHE A 239 -5.75 17.16 5.57
N ASP A 240 -4.99 17.81 6.45
CA ASP A 240 -4.93 19.28 6.58
C ASP A 240 -4.17 19.92 5.40
N PHE A 241 -4.56 19.56 4.17
CA PHE A 241 -3.86 19.99 2.95
C PHE A 241 -3.98 21.50 2.68
N ASP A 242 -4.97 22.16 3.27
CA ASP A 242 -5.16 23.61 3.25
C ASP A 242 -4.24 24.36 4.22
N GLN A 243 -3.63 23.66 5.17
CA GLN A 243 -2.73 24.24 6.15
C GLN A 243 -1.30 24.33 5.60
N PRO A 244 -0.57 25.44 5.90
CA PRO A 244 0.82 25.60 5.46
C PRO A 244 1.76 24.56 6.10
N ARG A 245 1.39 24.01 7.24
CA ARG A 245 2.08 22.91 7.93
C ARG A 245 1.10 21.74 8.04
N ASN A 246 1.44 20.64 7.40
CA ASN A 246 0.69 19.38 7.45
C ASN A 246 1.66 18.20 7.39
N ASN A 247 1.16 16.99 7.63
CA ASN A 247 1.96 15.78 7.68
C ASN A 247 2.71 15.53 6.37
N MET A 248 2.07 15.70 5.22
CA MET A 248 2.70 15.52 3.91
C MET A 248 3.90 16.46 3.72
N ARG A 249 3.74 17.76 4.00
CA ARG A 249 4.84 18.74 3.88
C ARG A 249 5.96 18.45 4.88
N ALA A 250 5.62 17.99 6.09
CA ALA A 250 6.62 17.64 7.11
C ALA A 250 7.44 16.42 6.69
N ALA A 251 6.81 15.37 6.15
CA ALA A 251 7.51 14.20 5.64
C ALA A 251 8.46 14.56 4.47
N ILE A 252 7.97 15.34 3.49
CA ILE A 252 8.75 15.75 2.33
C ILE A 252 9.91 16.70 2.73
N GLY A 253 9.69 17.56 3.71
CA GLY A 253 10.74 18.42 4.26
C GLY A 253 11.91 17.65 4.87
N GLU A 254 11.67 16.42 5.31
CA GLU A 254 12.67 15.45 5.78
C GLU A 254 13.12 14.47 4.67
N TYR A 255 12.84 14.75 3.41
CA TYR A 255 13.16 13.86 2.28
C TYR A 255 12.54 12.45 2.41
N ALA A 256 11.34 12.35 2.95
CA ALA A 256 10.51 11.15 2.91
C ALA A 256 9.34 11.34 1.94
N SER A 257 8.91 10.27 1.26
CA SER A 257 7.67 10.27 0.49
C SER A 257 6.47 10.15 1.40
N TRP A 258 5.29 10.57 0.91
CA TRP A 258 4.06 10.53 1.69
C TRP A 258 2.88 10.07 0.84
N GLY A 259 1.99 9.26 1.42
CA GLY A 259 0.82 8.69 0.77
C GLY A 259 -0.48 8.91 1.54
N TYR A 260 -1.52 9.19 0.77
CA TYR A 260 -2.88 9.38 1.22
C TYR A 260 -3.51 8.08 1.71
N PHE A 261 -4.14 8.12 2.87
CA PHE A 261 -4.92 7.03 3.43
C PHE A 261 -6.15 7.59 4.15
N ASP A 262 -7.35 7.25 3.72
CA ASP A 262 -8.58 7.70 4.35
C ASP A 262 -9.48 6.51 4.72
N PRO A 263 -9.53 6.13 5.99
CA PRO A 263 -10.40 5.08 6.49
C PRO A 263 -11.81 5.57 6.82
N GLY A 264 -12.17 6.80 6.42
CA GLY A 264 -13.36 7.49 6.87
C GLY A 264 -14.69 6.78 6.59
N ALA A 265 -15.74 7.21 7.27
CA ALA A 265 -17.08 6.64 7.17
C ALA A 265 -17.69 6.78 5.76
N ASN A 266 -17.20 7.72 4.94
CA ASN A 266 -17.62 7.93 3.56
C ASN A 266 -16.54 7.46 2.57
N ASN A 267 -15.98 6.29 2.81
CA ASN A 267 -14.88 5.75 2.00
C ASN A 267 -15.18 5.71 0.50
N TYR A 268 -16.42 5.40 0.11
CA TYR A 268 -16.78 5.35 -1.32
C TYR A 268 -16.52 6.66 -2.05
N GLN A 269 -16.91 7.79 -1.47
CA GLN A 269 -16.76 9.10 -2.12
C GLN A 269 -15.41 9.75 -1.84
N GLU A 270 -14.96 9.71 -0.61
CA GLU A 270 -13.81 10.49 -0.15
C GLU A 270 -12.54 9.67 0.01
N GLY A 271 -12.65 8.33 0.13
CA GLY A 271 -11.52 7.46 0.39
C GLY A 271 -10.73 7.05 -0.84
N TYR A 272 -9.54 6.60 -0.57
CA TYR A 272 -8.69 5.80 -1.47
C TYR A 272 -8.23 4.54 -0.73
N GLN A 273 -9.13 3.94 0.03
CA GLN A 273 -8.79 2.83 0.90
C GLN A 273 -9.33 1.51 0.34
N CYS A 274 -10.28 0.94 1.01
CA CYS A 274 -10.86 -0.35 0.71
C CYS A 274 -12.07 -0.21 -0.21
N PRO A 275 -12.15 -0.98 -1.31
CA PRO A 275 -13.33 -0.95 -2.17
C PRO A 275 -14.64 -1.27 -1.42
N PRO A 276 -15.78 -0.79 -1.90
CA PRO A 276 -15.92 0.04 -3.10
C PRO A 276 -15.44 1.48 -2.89
N VAL A 277 -14.79 2.04 -3.90
CA VAL A 277 -14.28 3.42 -3.91
C VAL A 277 -14.60 4.07 -5.26
N ASN A 278 -14.98 5.33 -5.24
CA ASN A 278 -14.94 6.17 -6.41
C ASN A 278 -13.48 6.63 -6.61
N TRP A 279 -12.77 6.04 -7.56
CA TRP A 279 -11.33 6.26 -7.77
C TRP A 279 -10.99 7.62 -8.39
N GLY A 280 -11.97 8.38 -8.89
CA GLY A 280 -11.75 9.72 -9.47
C GLY A 280 -11.41 10.79 -8.43
N ILE A 281 -10.93 11.95 -8.90
CA ILE A 281 -10.64 13.13 -8.07
C ILE A 281 -11.95 13.94 -7.89
N ASN A 282 -12.94 13.38 -7.22
CA ASN A 282 -14.30 13.84 -7.22
C ASN A 282 -14.72 14.68 -6.00
N THR A 283 -13.93 14.70 -4.91
CA THR A 283 -14.25 15.44 -3.68
C THR A 283 -13.27 16.58 -3.43
N GLU A 284 -13.63 17.50 -2.53
CA GLU A 284 -12.76 18.61 -2.14
C GLU A 284 -11.46 18.11 -1.51
N ARG A 285 -11.54 17.10 -0.63
CA ARG A 285 -10.37 16.47 -0.01
C ARG A 285 -9.40 15.87 -1.03
N LYS A 286 -9.93 15.10 -1.99
CA LYS A 286 -9.11 14.52 -3.07
C LYS A 286 -8.49 15.60 -3.95
N ARG A 287 -9.25 16.64 -4.31
CA ARG A 287 -8.72 17.78 -5.07
C ARG A 287 -7.63 18.51 -4.30
N ALA A 288 -7.79 18.73 -3.00
CA ALA A 288 -6.77 19.37 -2.16
C ALA A 288 -5.48 18.54 -2.10
N PHE A 289 -5.60 17.22 -1.93
CA PHE A 289 -4.45 16.30 -2.00
C PHE A 289 -3.72 16.40 -3.34
N PHE A 290 -4.42 16.23 -4.44
CA PHE A 290 -3.80 16.25 -5.78
C PHE A 290 -3.28 17.65 -6.17
N HIS A 291 -3.89 18.72 -5.67
CA HIS A 291 -3.33 20.06 -5.80
C HIS A 291 -1.95 20.16 -5.14
N GLN A 292 -1.85 19.68 -3.90
CA GLN A 292 -0.56 19.69 -3.18
C GLN A 292 0.47 18.74 -3.83
N VAL A 293 0.08 17.57 -4.31
CA VAL A 293 0.97 16.68 -5.09
C VAL A 293 1.52 17.40 -6.32
N ARG A 294 0.64 18.07 -7.08
CA ARG A 294 1.03 18.82 -8.27
C ARG A 294 2.03 19.94 -7.96
N GLU A 295 1.76 20.69 -6.89
CA GLU A 295 2.67 21.75 -6.42
C GLU A 295 4.05 21.20 -6.07
N LEU A 296 4.11 20.11 -5.30
CA LEU A 296 5.36 19.55 -4.80
C LEU A 296 6.18 18.82 -5.87
N THR A 297 5.51 18.22 -6.87
CA THR A 297 6.19 17.51 -7.97
C THR A 297 6.50 18.39 -9.17
N GLY A 298 6.00 19.63 -9.19
CA GLY A 298 6.15 20.52 -10.33
C GLY A 298 5.34 20.11 -11.57
N ALA A 299 4.35 19.23 -11.41
CA ALA A 299 3.51 18.75 -12.52
C ALA A 299 2.64 19.85 -13.14
N SER A 300 2.52 21.00 -12.51
CA SER A 300 1.77 22.18 -12.99
C SER A 300 2.50 23.03 -14.04
N GLY A 301 3.74 22.72 -14.42
CA GLY A 301 4.59 23.55 -15.28
C GLY A 301 4.74 23.08 -16.75
N ARG A 302 4.09 21.99 -17.14
CA ARG A 302 4.09 21.57 -18.55
C ARG A 302 2.77 21.92 -19.22
N GLU A 303 2.49 23.19 -19.41
CA GLU A 303 1.72 23.60 -20.58
C GLU A 303 2.47 23.10 -21.81
N ALA A 304 1.81 22.31 -22.64
CA ALA A 304 2.35 21.85 -23.88
C ALA A 304 2.80 23.09 -24.69
N VAL A 305 4.11 23.28 -24.83
CA VAL A 305 4.63 24.15 -25.87
C VAL A 305 4.29 23.46 -27.17
N ILE A 306 3.15 23.78 -27.72
CA ILE A 306 2.81 23.49 -29.11
C ILE A 306 3.75 24.38 -29.94
N HIS A 307 4.81 23.80 -30.44
CA HIS A 307 5.58 24.45 -31.49
C HIS A 307 4.71 24.47 -32.76
N PRO A 308 4.61 25.63 -33.43
CA PRO A 308 3.85 25.79 -34.66
C PRO A 308 4.42 24.98 -35.82
#